data_b63c09b4dcbf855ae89c60b4bcff12d7
#
_entry.id   b63c09b4dcbf855ae89c60b4bcff12d7
#
_cell.length_a   1.000
_cell.length_b   1.000
_cell.length_c   1.000
_cell.angle_alpha   90.00
_cell.angle_beta   90.00
_cell.angle_gamma   90.00
#
_symmetry.space_group_name_H-M   'P 1'
#
loop_
_entity.id
_entity.type
_entity.pdbx_description
1 polymer ?
#
loop_
_entity_poly.entity_id
_entity_poly.type
_entity_poly.pdbx_seq_one_letter_code
_entity_poly.pdbx_strand_id
1 'polypeptide(L)'
;MNKVKKLMSWNAFPALLLFVILLGINGVMTGGLSVSFFRSFISTNAGAICVAIGVTATILVAGTDISLGSIVSLVNVVIVTAFEKGFSVPQAALLGLLTAVLCGMFNGFVVGIMRVNPLLATFATSIAFAGIALWILPYPGGYIDFTFGDWYLGNMFGIIPTPVVLIAILVLIWIFVMKLPVGLHIYALGKDVKKAYASGINVAALRFFVHTFAGLAAGVAGICISANICAGSPTVGSAMSMNSIAAAVIGGVSLNGGIGGIWGGIFGASFLSILISIVVSANLSSIVQSFIQGLILLIGVTVSIAASDKEIKTKIKRAIGGKR
;
A
#
# COMPACT_ATOMS: atom_id res chain seq x y z
N MET A 1 14.63 -29.56 -6.32
CA MET A 1 13.30 -29.10 -5.82
C MET A 1 12.52 -28.58 -7.02
N ASN A 2 11.37 -29.17 -7.38
CA ASN A 2 10.60 -28.82 -8.58
C ASN A 2 10.22 -27.32 -8.54
N LYS A 3 10.29 -26.66 -9.70
CA LYS A 3 9.91 -25.21 -9.85
C LYS A 3 8.56 -24.89 -9.19
N VAL A 4 7.60 -25.82 -9.26
CA VAL A 4 6.28 -25.71 -8.63
C VAL A 4 6.39 -25.65 -7.09
N LYS A 5 7.20 -26.49 -6.45
CA LYS A 5 7.41 -26.44 -4.99
C LYS A 5 8.07 -25.15 -4.54
N LYS A 6 8.98 -24.59 -5.34
CA LYS A 6 9.60 -23.30 -5.07
C LYS A 6 8.60 -22.15 -5.19
N LEU A 7 7.69 -22.21 -6.17
CA LEU A 7 6.62 -21.22 -6.34
C LEU A 7 5.61 -21.28 -5.18
N MET A 8 5.20 -22.48 -4.77
CA MET A 8 4.27 -22.69 -3.65
C MET A 8 4.87 -22.28 -2.28
N SER A 9 6.19 -22.26 -2.15
CA SER A 9 6.87 -21.79 -0.94
C SER A 9 7.03 -20.25 -0.88
N TRP A 10 6.63 -19.54 -1.93
CA TRP A 10 6.66 -18.09 -1.97
C TRP A 10 5.49 -17.49 -1.18
N ASN A 11 5.76 -16.63 -0.20
CA ASN A 11 4.76 -16.10 0.72
C ASN A 11 3.61 -15.36 0.02
N ALA A 12 3.88 -14.73 -1.13
CA ALA A 12 2.88 -14.01 -1.91
C ALA A 12 2.04 -14.91 -2.86
N PHE A 13 2.38 -16.21 -2.98
CA PHE A 13 1.70 -17.11 -3.90
C PHE A 13 0.19 -17.27 -3.62
N PRO A 14 -0.27 -17.42 -2.36
CA PRO A 14 -1.71 -17.51 -2.08
C PRO A 14 -2.48 -16.28 -2.54
N ALA A 15 -1.96 -15.07 -2.32
CA ALA A 15 -2.61 -13.83 -2.74
C ALA A 15 -2.64 -13.70 -4.28
N LEU A 16 -1.56 -14.07 -4.96
CA LEU A 16 -1.52 -14.12 -6.42
C LEU A 16 -2.58 -15.11 -6.97
N LEU A 17 -2.67 -16.30 -6.38
CA LEU A 17 -3.64 -17.32 -6.80
C LEU A 17 -5.07 -16.81 -6.62
N LEU A 18 -5.38 -16.23 -5.45
CA LEU A 18 -6.69 -15.66 -5.16
C LEU A 18 -7.02 -14.50 -6.12
N PHE A 19 -6.06 -13.63 -6.40
CA PHE A 19 -6.22 -12.54 -7.37
C PHE A 19 -6.56 -13.09 -8.77
N VAL A 20 -5.83 -14.10 -9.25
CA VAL A 20 -6.07 -14.70 -10.57
C VAL A 20 -7.43 -15.38 -10.65
N ILE A 21 -7.86 -16.08 -9.58
CA ILE A 21 -9.20 -16.69 -9.51
C ILE A 21 -10.28 -15.63 -9.60
N LEU A 22 -10.19 -14.56 -8.79
CA LEU A 22 -11.19 -13.48 -8.81
C LEU A 22 -11.16 -12.70 -10.13
N LEU A 23 -9.99 -12.54 -10.74
CA LEU A 23 -9.87 -11.95 -12.06
C LEU A 23 -10.64 -12.77 -13.12
N GLY A 24 -10.53 -14.09 -13.06
CA GLY A 24 -11.32 -15.00 -13.92
C GLY A 24 -12.82 -14.86 -13.69
N ILE A 25 -13.26 -14.82 -12.42
CA ILE A 25 -14.68 -14.62 -12.06
C ILE A 25 -15.19 -13.27 -12.58
N ASN A 26 -14.43 -12.21 -12.37
CA ASN A 26 -14.79 -10.86 -12.87
C ASN A 26 -14.88 -10.86 -14.41
N GLY A 27 -13.95 -11.52 -15.09
CA GLY A 27 -13.97 -11.65 -16.54
C GLY A 27 -15.24 -12.35 -17.05
N VAL A 28 -15.70 -13.39 -16.37
CA VAL A 28 -16.97 -14.06 -16.73
C VAL A 28 -18.17 -13.12 -16.51
N MET A 29 -18.18 -12.37 -15.40
CA MET A 29 -19.28 -11.45 -15.06
C MET A 29 -19.36 -10.24 -16.00
N THR A 30 -18.23 -9.77 -16.49
CA THR A 30 -18.14 -8.55 -17.33
C THR A 30 -18.10 -8.85 -18.84
N GLY A 31 -18.24 -10.12 -19.24
CA GLY A 31 -18.23 -10.52 -20.65
C GLY A 31 -16.83 -10.62 -21.28
N GLY A 32 -15.78 -10.69 -20.47
CA GLY A 32 -14.40 -10.95 -20.92
C GLY A 32 -13.36 -10.00 -20.33
N LEU A 33 -12.12 -10.43 -20.34
CA LEU A 33 -10.96 -9.64 -19.91
C LEU A 33 -10.39 -8.88 -21.13
N SER A 34 -10.85 -7.66 -21.34
CA SER A 34 -10.36 -6.78 -22.41
C SER A 34 -9.12 -6.00 -21.99
N VAL A 35 -8.34 -5.49 -22.93
CA VAL A 35 -7.23 -4.58 -22.67
C VAL A 35 -7.70 -3.30 -21.95
N SER A 36 -8.89 -2.81 -22.32
CA SER A 36 -9.51 -1.65 -21.66
C SER A 36 -9.84 -1.93 -20.19
N PHE A 37 -10.30 -3.15 -19.85
CA PHE A 37 -10.49 -3.56 -18.47
C PHE A 37 -9.19 -3.48 -17.65
N PHE A 38 -8.10 -4.07 -18.14
CA PHE A 38 -6.81 -4.02 -17.44
C PHE A 38 -6.30 -2.60 -17.28
N ARG A 39 -6.45 -1.76 -18.30
CA ARG A 39 -6.06 -0.35 -18.25
C ARG A 39 -6.85 0.39 -17.17
N SER A 40 -8.17 0.27 -17.18
CA SER A 40 -9.06 0.89 -16.19
C SER A 40 -8.76 0.36 -14.78
N PHE A 41 -8.60 -0.96 -14.62
CA PHE A 41 -8.28 -1.58 -13.34
C PHE A 41 -6.98 -1.03 -12.75
N ILE A 42 -5.91 -0.97 -13.52
CA ILE A 42 -4.63 -0.43 -13.07
C ILE A 42 -4.74 1.06 -12.74
N SER A 43 -5.36 1.87 -13.61
CA SER A 43 -5.49 3.31 -13.39
C SER A 43 -6.26 3.63 -12.10
N THR A 44 -7.34 2.93 -11.85
CA THR A 44 -8.15 3.14 -10.64
C THR A 44 -7.44 2.67 -9.36
N ASN A 45 -6.66 1.60 -9.44
CA ASN A 45 -6.10 0.95 -8.25
C ASN A 45 -4.61 1.19 -8.02
N ALA A 46 -3.92 1.93 -8.92
CA ALA A 46 -2.49 2.21 -8.77
C ALA A 46 -2.16 2.90 -7.44
N GLY A 47 -2.98 3.84 -7.00
CA GLY A 47 -2.81 4.50 -5.70
C GLY A 47 -2.82 3.50 -4.53
N ALA A 48 -3.79 2.58 -4.51
CA ALA A 48 -3.87 1.56 -3.46
C ALA A 48 -2.67 0.59 -3.49
N ILE A 49 -2.20 0.21 -4.68
CA ILE A 49 -1.01 -0.63 -4.86
C ILE A 49 0.24 0.10 -4.35
N CYS A 50 0.41 1.39 -4.66
CA CYS A 50 1.55 2.18 -4.17
C CYS A 50 1.54 2.31 -2.64
N VAL A 51 0.40 2.59 -2.00
CA VAL A 51 0.29 2.62 -0.54
C VAL A 51 0.62 1.25 0.05
N ALA A 52 0.14 0.16 -0.55
CA ALA A 52 0.44 -1.20 -0.08
C ALA A 52 1.94 -1.54 -0.17
N ILE A 53 2.67 -1.05 -1.18
CA ILE A 53 4.14 -1.13 -1.25
C ILE A 53 4.77 -0.42 -0.05
N GLY A 54 4.35 0.82 0.23
CA GLY A 54 4.85 1.61 1.36
C GLY A 54 4.58 0.97 2.71
N VAL A 55 3.33 0.56 2.96
CA VAL A 55 2.93 -0.16 4.19
C VAL A 55 3.71 -1.46 4.36
N THR A 56 3.88 -2.22 3.27
CA THR A 56 4.65 -3.47 3.34
C THR A 56 6.09 -3.21 3.76
N ALA A 57 6.72 -2.17 3.24
CA ALA A 57 8.08 -1.82 3.61
C ALA A 57 8.20 -1.52 5.11
N THR A 58 7.26 -0.77 5.69
CA THR A 58 7.25 -0.46 7.14
C THR A 58 6.99 -1.70 7.99
N ILE A 59 6.07 -2.57 7.59
CA ILE A 59 5.82 -3.83 8.30
C ILE A 59 7.07 -4.71 8.33
N LEU A 60 7.85 -4.76 7.25
CA LEU A 60 9.07 -5.58 7.21
C LEU A 60 10.10 -5.22 8.28
N VAL A 61 10.13 -3.99 8.79
CA VAL A 61 11.00 -3.56 9.91
C VAL A 61 10.30 -3.61 11.28
N ALA A 62 9.25 -4.43 11.43
CA ALA A 62 8.40 -4.52 12.62
C ALA A 62 7.80 -3.15 13.02
N GLY A 63 7.41 -2.35 12.02
CA GLY A 63 6.78 -1.05 12.20
C GLY A 63 5.56 -0.96 11.30
N THR A 64 4.38 -0.65 11.85
CA THR A 64 3.18 -0.41 11.05
C THR A 64 2.98 1.09 10.91
N ASP A 65 2.74 1.58 9.69
CA ASP A 65 2.47 2.98 9.41
C ASP A 65 1.01 3.17 8.97
N ILE A 66 0.23 3.80 9.85
CA ILE A 66 -1.19 4.10 9.60
C ILE A 66 -1.36 5.47 8.93
N SER A 67 -0.32 6.30 8.88
CA SER A 67 -0.43 7.68 8.39
C SER A 67 -0.47 7.78 6.85
N LEU A 68 -0.10 6.73 6.12
CA LEU A 68 0.09 6.80 4.66
C LEU A 68 -1.17 7.25 3.92
N GLY A 69 -2.36 6.85 4.36
CA GLY A 69 -3.62 7.33 3.77
C GLY A 69 -3.85 8.83 3.99
N SER A 70 -3.54 9.34 5.18
CA SER A 70 -3.61 10.77 5.45
C SER A 70 -2.56 11.56 4.65
N ILE A 71 -1.36 10.99 4.45
CA ILE A 71 -0.34 11.56 3.55
C ILE A 71 -0.87 11.63 2.11
N VAL A 72 -1.53 10.57 1.61
CA VAL A 72 -2.16 10.57 0.28
C VAL A 72 -3.19 11.70 0.16
N SER A 73 -4.06 11.88 1.16
CA SER A 73 -5.04 12.97 1.17
C SER A 73 -4.35 14.33 1.17
N LEU A 74 -3.33 14.52 1.99
CA LEU A 74 -2.56 15.76 2.05
C LEU A 74 -1.87 16.07 0.71
N VAL A 75 -1.29 15.07 0.06
CA VAL A 75 -0.68 15.20 -1.27
C VAL A 75 -1.70 15.65 -2.30
N ASN A 76 -2.87 15.03 -2.32
CA ASN A 76 -3.95 15.39 -3.24
C ASN A 76 -4.36 16.86 -3.05
N VAL A 77 -4.57 17.28 -1.80
CA VAL A 77 -4.93 18.66 -1.47
C VAL A 77 -3.82 19.64 -1.87
N VAL A 78 -2.55 19.32 -1.60
CA VAL A 78 -1.40 20.16 -1.99
C VAL A 78 -1.32 20.32 -3.50
N ILE A 79 -1.49 19.23 -4.27
CA ILE A 79 -1.45 19.28 -5.73
C ILE A 79 -2.55 20.19 -6.28
N VAL A 80 -3.79 20.01 -5.83
CA VAL A 80 -4.93 20.83 -6.28
C VAL A 80 -4.73 22.29 -5.94
N THR A 81 -4.42 22.58 -4.68
CA THR A 81 -4.25 23.96 -4.21
C THR A 81 -3.06 24.68 -4.87
N ALA A 82 -1.96 23.95 -5.12
CA ALA A 82 -0.82 24.50 -5.84
C ALA A 82 -1.20 24.85 -7.29
N PHE A 83 -1.94 23.96 -7.98
CA PHE A 83 -2.42 24.21 -9.34
C PHE A 83 -3.34 25.44 -9.39
N GLU A 84 -4.30 25.57 -8.48
CA GLU A 84 -5.20 26.74 -8.39
C GLU A 84 -4.44 28.06 -8.12
N LYS A 85 -3.28 27.98 -7.47
CA LYS A 85 -2.38 29.13 -7.26
C LYS A 85 -1.49 29.45 -8.47
N GLY A 86 -1.69 28.77 -9.59
CA GLY A 86 -1.00 29.04 -10.86
C GLY A 86 0.29 28.24 -11.09
N PHE A 87 0.60 27.23 -10.25
CA PHE A 87 1.69 26.32 -10.54
C PHE A 87 1.30 25.39 -11.71
N SER A 88 2.27 25.05 -12.57
CA SER A 88 2.03 24.04 -13.59
C SER A 88 1.78 22.66 -12.97
N VAL A 89 1.10 21.76 -13.69
CA VAL A 89 0.82 20.38 -13.24
C VAL A 89 2.08 19.65 -12.74
N PRO A 90 3.23 19.65 -13.46
CA PRO A 90 4.45 19.02 -12.97
C PRO A 90 4.99 19.65 -11.67
N GLN A 91 4.90 20.98 -11.54
CA GLN A 91 5.33 21.67 -10.32
C GLN A 91 4.43 21.33 -9.14
N ALA A 92 3.11 21.30 -9.34
CA ALA A 92 2.15 20.91 -8.32
C ALA A 92 2.36 19.44 -7.88
N ALA A 93 2.56 18.52 -8.83
CA ALA A 93 2.87 17.13 -8.54
C ALA A 93 4.20 16.96 -7.77
N LEU A 94 5.23 17.73 -8.12
CA LEU A 94 6.49 17.75 -7.38
C LEU A 94 6.32 18.26 -5.95
N LEU A 95 5.54 19.33 -5.73
CA LEU A 95 5.23 19.84 -4.40
C LEU A 95 4.50 18.79 -3.56
N GLY A 96 3.51 18.11 -4.15
CA GLY A 96 2.83 16.99 -3.49
C GLY A 96 3.79 15.86 -3.10
N LEU A 97 4.68 15.47 -4.01
CA LEU A 97 5.67 14.43 -3.75
C LEU A 97 6.65 14.83 -2.64
N LEU A 98 7.15 16.06 -2.67
CA LEU A 98 8.02 16.59 -1.61
C LEU A 98 7.31 16.60 -0.26
N THR A 99 6.04 17.02 -0.23
CA THR A 99 5.21 16.97 1.00
C THR A 99 5.14 15.57 1.56
N ALA A 100 4.89 14.56 0.72
CA ALA A 100 4.82 13.18 1.16
C ALA A 100 6.16 12.66 1.70
N VAL A 101 7.26 12.97 1.02
CA VAL A 101 8.61 12.59 1.48
C VAL A 101 8.92 13.25 2.83
N LEU A 102 8.60 14.54 3.01
CA LEU A 102 8.79 15.24 4.28
C LEU A 102 7.94 14.63 5.41
N CYS A 103 6.69 14.26 5.15
CA CYS A 103 5.85 13.52 6.10
C CYS A 103 6.46 12.17 6.47
N GLY A 104 6.95 11.41 5.48
CA GLY A 104 7.65 10.15 5.69
C GLY A 104 8.95 10.31 6.51
N MET A 105 9.74 11.34 6.22
CA MET A 105 10.93 11.70 7.00
C MET A 105 10.57 12.07 8.44
N PHE A 106 9.50 12.82 8.66
CA PHE A 106 9.02 13.16 9.98
C PHE A 106 8.62 11.91 10.77
N ASN A 107 7.86 11.00 10.17
CA ASN A 107 7.54 9.71 10.79
C ASN A 107 8.81 8.89 11.07
N GLY A 108 9.74 8.86 10.12
CA GLY A 108 11.03 8.21 10.28
C GLY A 108 11.86 8.79 11.42
N PHE A 109 11.82 10.11 11.62
CA PHE A 109 12.45 10.79 12.75
C PHE A 109 11.82 10.37 14.08
N VAL A 110 10.49 10.43 14.19
CA VAL A 110 9.76 10.08 15.42
C VAL A 110 9.95 8.60 15.78
N VAL A 111 9.82 7.71 14.81
CA VAL A 111 9.89 6.26 15.03
C VAL A 111 11.35 5.77 15.17
N GLY A 112 12.25 6.28 14.33
CA GLY A 112 13.63 5.83 14.29
C GLY A 112 14.52 6.49 15.33
N ILE A 113 14.52 7.82 15.38
CA ILE A 113 15.43 8.61 16.21
C ILE A 113 14.85 8.82 17.60
N MET A 114 13.62 9.28 17.73
CA MET A 114 12.94 9.44 19.03
C MET A 114 12.51 8.10 19.64
N ARG A 115 12.55 6.99 18.88
CA ARG A 115 12.23 5.64 19.32
C ARG A 115 10.80 5.47 19.86
N VAL A 116 9.87 6.28 19.38
CA VAL A 116 8.45 6.15 19.73
C VAL A 116 7.90 4.89 19.06
N ASN A 117 6.92 4.23 19.71
CA ASN A 117 6.26 3.07 19.12
C ASN A 117 5.67 3.44 17.75
N PRO A 118 5.99 2.69 16.68
CA PRO A 118 5.57 3.03 15.31
C PRO A 118 4.06 3.23 15.18
N LEU A 119 3.26 2.33 15.76
CA LEU A 119 1.80 2.39 15.67
C LEU A 119 1.25 3.66 16.32
N LEU A 120 1.73 4.02 17.51
CA LEU A 120 1.28 5.22 18.22
C LEU A 120 1.74 6.50 17.51
N ALA A 121 3.00 6.53 17.05
CA ALA A 121 3.57 7.67 16.34
C ALA A 121 2.79 7.94 15.05
N THR A 122 2.61 6.91 14.21
CA THR A 122 1.96 7.07 12.91
C THR A 122 0.45 7.28 13.01
N PHE A 123 -0.20 6.80 14.08
CA PHE A 123 -1.58 7.14 14.39
C PHE A 123 -1.72 8.63 14.73
N ALA A 124 -0.87 9.16 15.60
CA ALA A 124 -0.87 10.58 15.96
C ALA A 124 -0.58 11.47 14.74
N THR A 125 0.43 11.12 13.94
CA THR A 125 0.75 11.88 12.73
C THR A 125 -0.33 11.74 11.64
N SER A 126 -1.03 10.61 11.59
CA SER A 126 -2.20 10.44 10.70
C SER A 126 -3.27 11.48 10.98
N ILE A 127 -3.60 11.72 12.25
CA ILE A 127 -4.57 12.75 12.65
C ILE A 127 -4.05 14.15 12.32
N ALA A 128 -2.76 14.41 12.58
CA ALA A 128 -2.14 15.69 12.28
C ALA A 128 -2.15 15.99 10.76
N PHE A 129 -1.74 15.04 9.92
CA PHE A 129 -1.72 15.22 8.47
C PHE A 129 -3.13 15.34 7.87
N ALA A 130 -4.11 14.58 8.39
CA ALA A 130 -5.50 14.75 8.01
C ALA A 130 -6.05 16.12 8.41
N GLY A 131 -5.69 16.61 9.61
CA GLY A 131 -6.05 17.96 10.06
C GLY A 131 -5.44 19.05 9.18
N ILE A 132 -4.17 18.92 8.76
CA ILE A 132 -3.53 19.85 7.82
C ILE A 132 -4.23 19.81 6.46
N ALA A 133 -4.60 18.64 5.95
CA ALA A 133 -5.33 18.50 4.69
C ALA A 133 -6.69 19.24 4.76
N LEU A 134 -7.45 19.05 5.84
CA LEU A 134 -8.72 19.73 6.09
C LEU A 134 -8.55 21.25 6.31
N TRP A 135 -7.45 21.70 6.90
CA TRP A 135 -7.16 23.12 7.07
C TRP A 135 -6.88 23.80 5.73
N ILE A 136 -6.18 23.12 4.81
CA ILE A 136 -5.87 23.67 3.47
C ILE A 136 -7.11 23.61 2.57
N LEU A 137 -7.85 22.50 2.57
CA LEU A 137 -9.06 22.28 1.77
C LEU A 137 -10.15 21.67 2.67
N PRO A 138 -11.04 22.50 3.27
CA PRO A 138 -12.04 22.03 4.24
C PRO A 138 -13.10 21.10 3.65
N TYR A 139 -13.39 21.23 2.36
CA TYR A 139 -14.41 20.45 1.65
C TYR A 139 -13.83 19.90 0.35
N PRO A 140 -14.32 18.73 -0.12
CA PRO A 140 -13.97 18.24 -1.44
C PRO A 140 -14.30 19.28 -2.51
N GLY A 141 -13.35 19.54 -3.42
CA GLY A 141 -13.50 20.55 -4.47
C GLY A 141 -12.16 20.87 -5.10
N GLY A 142 -12.12 22.04 -5.75
CA GLY A 142 -10.95 22.43 -6.52
C GLY A 142 -10.86 21.70 -7.85
N TYR A 143 -9.92 22.14 -8.67
CA TYR A 143 -9.78 21.67 -10.05
C TYR A 143 -8.31 21.54 -10.42
N ILE A 144 -8.02 20.50 -11.19
CA ILE A 144 -6.74 20.33 -11.90
C ILE A 144 -7.06 20.14 -13.37
N ASP A 145 -6.24 20.70 -14.26
CA ASP A 145 -6.39 20.56 -15.70
C ASP A 145 -6.54 19.08 -16.11
N PHE A 146 -7.53 18.79 -16.94
CA PHE A 146 -7.80 17.42 -17.44
C PHE A 146 -6.63 16.84 -18.23
N THR A 147 -5.71 17.66 -18.73
CA THR A 147 -4.45 17.19 -19.34
C THR A 147 -3.64 16.32 -18.38
N PHE A 148 -3.77 16.51 -17.05
CA PHE A 148 -3.17 15.65 -16.06
C PHE A 148 -3.82 14.26 -16.02
N GLY A 149 -5.15 14.20 -16.11
CA GLY A 149 -5.90 12.96 -16.26
C GLY A 149 -5.56 12.24 -17.56
N ASP A 150 -5.52 12.98 -18.68
CA ASP A 150 -5.19 12.43 -20.01
C ASP A 150 -3.77 11.85 -20.03
N TRP A 151 -2.79 12.55 -19.41
CA TRP A 151 -1.44 12.03 -19.24
C TRP A 151 -1.44 10.74 -18.42
N TYR A 152 -2.18 10.69 -17.33
CA TYR A 152 -2.24 9.55 -16.44
C TYR A 152 -2.92 8.34 -17.10
N LEU A 153 -4.02 8.55 -17.77
CA LEU A 153 -4.75 7.52 -18.51
C LEU A 153 -4.07 7.14 -19.84
N GLY A 154 -3.12 7.95 -20.30
CA GLY A 154 -2.34 7.72 -21.49
C GLY A 154 -1.27 6.64 -21.34
N ASN A 155 -0.45 6.54 -22.37
CA ASN A 155 0.70 5.62 -22.42
C ASN A 155 2.00 6.42 -22.38
N MET A 156 2.88 6.10 -21.44
CA MET A 156 4.27 6.53 -21.52
C MET A 156 5.01 5.71 -22.60
N PHE A 157 5.88 6.38 -23.35
CA PHE A 157 6.60 5.76 -24.46
C PHE A 157 5.70 5.11 -25.53
N GLY A 158 4.43 5.54 -25.63
CA GLY A 158 3.45 5.05 -26.62
C GLY A 158 2.89 3.64 -26.37
N ILE A 159 3.41 2.90 -25.39
CA ILE A 159 3.07 1.48 -25.20
C ILE A 159 2.59 1.18 -23.78
N ILE A 160 3.26 1.71 -22.74
CA ILE A 160 3.04 1.30 -21.36
C ILE A 160 2.11 2.30 -20.65
N PRO A 161 0.99 1.86 -20.04
CA PRO A 161 0.13 2.76 -19.27
C PRO A 161 0.91 3.50 -18.18
N THR A 162 0.71 4.81 -18.08
CA THR A 162 1.42 5.66 -17.10
C THR A 162 1.36 5.14 -15.66
N PRO A 163 0.19 4.66 -15.14
CA PRO A 163 0.13 4.08 -13.79
C PRO A 163 1.08 2.90 -13.56
N VAL A 164 1.27 2.06 -14.60
CA VAL A 164 2.20 0.92 -14.52
C VAL A 164 3.64 1.41 -14.37
N VAL A 165 4.01 2.47 -15.08
CA VAL A 165 5.36 3.06 -14.97
C VAL A 165 5.60 3.62 -13.57
N LEU A 166 4.62 4.31 -12.99
CA LEU A 166 4.72 4.86 -11.63
C LEU A 166 4.90 3.75 -10.58
N ILE A 167 4.11 2.67 -10.66
CA ILE A 167 4.29 1.50 -9.80
C ILE A 167 5.66 0.86 -10.03
N ALA A 168 6.08 0.70 -11.30
CA ALA A 168 7.35 0.08 -11.65
C ALA A 168 8.55 0.86 -11.09
N ILE A 169 8.50 2.20 -11.07
CA ILE A 169 9.55 3.02 -10.46
C ILE A 169 9.71 2.68 -8.98
N LEU A 170 8.63 2.61 -8.20
CA LEU A 170 8.68 2.24 -6.78
C LEU A 170 9.24 0.82 -6.58
N VAL A 171 8.79 -0.12 -7.41
CA VAL A 171 9.26 -1.51 -7.37
C VAL A 171 10.75 -1.59 -7.69
N LEU A 172 11.23 -0.86 -8.71
CA LEU A 172 12.64 -0.83 -9.10
C LEU A 172 13.52 -0.22 -8.00
N ILE A 173 13.07 0.89 -7.38
CA ILE A 173 13.77 1.48 -6.22
C ILE A 173 13.87 0.43 -5.10
N TRP A 174 12.79 -0.25 -4.78
CA TRP A 174 12.80 -1.27 -3.74
C TRP A 174 13.71 -2.46 -4.08
N ILE A 175 13.65 -2.97 -5.31
CA ILE A 175 14.53 -4.06 -5.77
C ILE A 175 16.00 -3.63 -5.67
N PHE A 176 16.32 -2.39 -6.03
CA PHE A 176 17.66 -1.86 -5.88
C PHE A 176 18.10 -1.84 -4.41
N VAL A 177 17.25 -1.34 -3.51
CA VAL A 177 17.51 -1.34 -2.05
C VAL A 177 17.72 -2.76 -1.52
N MET A 178 16.93 -3.72 -1.99
CA MET A 178 17.05 -5.13 -1.57
C MET A 178 18.35 -5.82 -2.04
N LYS A 179 19.00 -5.31 -3.08
CA LYS A 179 20.33 -5.79 -3.53
C LYS A 179 21.48 -5.23 -2.69
N LEU A 180 21.24 -4.16 -1.94
CA LEU A 180 22.20 -3.57 -1.03
C LEU A 180 22.21 -4.28 0.34
N PRO A 181 23.26 -4.13 1.16
CA PRO A 181 23.29 -4.65 2.53
C PRO A 181 22.07 -4.23 3.37
N VAL A 182 21.53 -3.05 3.09
CA VAL A 182 20.29 -2.51 3.70
C VAL A 182 19.13 -3.49 3.59
N GLY A 183 18.95 -4.19 2.48
CA GLY A 183 17.89 -5.17 2.30
C GLY A 183 17.99 -6.32 3.30
N LEU A 184 19.20 -6.84 3.55
CA LEU A 184 19.43 -7.87 4.57
C LEU A 184 19.12 -7.35 5.98
N HIS A 185 19.54 -6.11 6.28
CA HIS A 185 19.30 -5.46 7.56
C HIS A 185 17.79 -5.24 7.83
N ILE A 186 16.97 -4.92 6.81
CA ILE A 186 15.52 -4.79 6.93
C ILE A 186 14.91 -6.11 7.46
N TYR A 187 15.25 -7.25 6.86
CA TYR A 187 14.74 -8.54 7.31
C TYR A 187 15.29 -8.96 8.67
N ALA A 188 16.56 -8.67 8.96
CA ALA A 188 17.18 -8.95 10.26
C ALA A 188 16.49 -8.16 11.38
N LEU A 189 16.28 -6.85 11.16
CA LEU A 189 15.60 -5.97 12.10
C LEU A 189 14.16 -6.43 12.36
N GLY A 190 13.43 -6.79 11.31
CA GLY A 190 12.05 -7.25 11.45
C GLY A 190 11.91 -8.56 12.22
N LYS A 191 12.91 -9.45 12.17
CA LYS A 191 12.87 -10.72 12.90
C LYS A 191 13.11 -10.54 14.41
N ASP A 192 14.08 -9.69 14.78
CA ASP A 192 14.43 -9.46 16.20
C ASP A 192 15.23 -8.15 16.32
N VAL A 193 14.55 -7.12 16.78
CA VAL A 193 15.14 -5.78 16.95
C VAL A 193 16.35 -5.80 17.89
N LYS A 194 16.29 -6.60 18.99
CA LYS A 194 17.37 -6.65 19.98
C LYS A 194 18.61 -7.31 19.41
N LYS A 195 18.44 -8.43 18.71
CA LYS A 195 19.55 -9.13 18.04
C LYS A 195 20.15 -8.31 16.91
N ALA A 196 19.32 -7.64 16.09
CA ALA A 196 19.79 -6.75 15.06
C ALA A 196 20.66 -5.62 15.60
N TYR A 197 20.21 -4.97 16.69
CA TYR A 197 20.99 -3.94 17.38
C TYR A 197 22.31 -4.49 17.93
N ALA A 198 22.28 -5.65 18.60
CA ALA A 198 23.47 -6.31 19.12
C ALA A 198 24.48 -6.71 18.03
N SER A 199 24.01 -6.92 16.80
CA SER A 199 24.83 -7.20 15.62
C SER A 199 25.36 -5.94 14.93
N GLY A 200 25.18 -4.75 15.53
CA GLY A 200 25.70 -3.48 14.99
C GLY A 200 24.83 -2.83 13.92
N ILE A 201 23.61 -3.32 13.68
CA ILE A 201 22.70 -2.70 12.74
C ILE A 201 22.16 -1.37 13.29
N ASN A 202 22.30 -0.28 12.53
CA ASN A 202 21.73 1.01 12.91
C ASN A 202 20.20 1.01 12.72
N VAL A 203 19.49 0.62 13.79
CA VAL A 203 18.01 0.51 13.80
C VAL A 203 17.35 1.86 13.49
N ALA A 204 17.89 2.97 14.03
CA ALA A 204 17.33 4.30 13.84
C ALA A 204 17.38 4.73 12.36
N ALA A 205 18.54 4.62 11.73
CA ALA A 205 18.71 4.97 10.32
C ALA A 205 17.84 4.09 9.40
N LEU A 206 17.72 2.81 9.72
CA LEU A 206 16.94 1.87 8.91
C LEU A 206 15.43 2.17 9.00
N ARG A 207 14.91 2.45 10.19
CA ARG A 207 13.52 2.87 10.37
C ARG A 207 13.25 4.22 9.70
N PHE A 208 14.16 5.18 9.84
CA PHE A 208 14.06 6.47 9.16
C PHE A 208 13.96 6.30 7.65
N PHE A 209 14.85 5.51 7.06
CA PHE A 209 14.87 5.23 5.63
C PHE A 209 13.56 4.59 5.15
N VAL A 210 13.08 3.57 5.85
CA VAL A 210 11.87 2.82 5.42
C VAL A 210 10.62 3.67 5.53
N HIS A 211 10.46 4.53 6.56
CA HIS A 211 9.32 5.45 6.64
C HIS A 211 9.41 6.56 5.57
N THR A 212 10.62 7.03 5.24
CA THR A 212 10.82 7.96 4.12
C THR A 212 10.41 7.33 2.79
N PHE A 213 10.80 6.08 2.53
CA PHE A 213 10.36 5.33 1.35
C PHE A 213 8.83 5.12 1.34
N ALA A 214 8.22 4.84 2.49
CA ALA A 214 6.77 4.72 2.60
C ALA A 214 6.06 6.06 2.30
N GLY A 215 6.61 7.18 2.76
CA GLY A 215 6.16 8.52 2.38
C GLY A 215 6.26 8.76 0.87
N LEU A 216 7.39 8.39 0.24
CA LEU A 216 7.53 8.46 -1.21
C LEU A 216 6.44 7.65 -1.93
N ALA A 217 6.17 6.42 -1.48
CA ALA A 217 5.13 5.56 -2.06
C ALA A 217 3.73 6.19 -1.90
N ALA A 218 3.43 6.80 -0.75
CA ALA A 218 2.19 7.56 -0.53
C ALA A 218 2.13 8.81 -1.43
N GLY A 219 3.25 9.47 -1.70
CA GLY A 219 3.34 10.59 -2.63
C GLY A 219 2.97 10.19 -4.06
N VAL A 220 3.54 9.09 -4.54
CA VAL A 220 3.20 8.52 -5.86
C VAL A 220 1.72 8.11 -5.90
N ALA A 221 1.19 7.53 -4.82
CA ALA A 221 -0.23 7.21 -4.71
C ALA A 221 -1.12 8.46 -4.79
N GLY A 222 -0.73 9.54 -4.12
CA GLY A 222 -1.43 10.83 -4.18
C GLY A 222 -1.44 11.43 -5.58
N ILE A 223 -0.31 11.34 -6.32
CA ILE A 223 -0.23 11.74 -7.73
C ILE A 223 -1.20 10.91 -8.59
N CYS A 224 -1.20 9.57 -8.43
CA CYS A 224 -2.11 8.69 -9.17
C CYS A 224 -3.58 9.05 -8.93
N ILE A 225 -3.95 9.29 -7.66
CA ILE A 225 -5.33 9.63 -7.31
C ILE A 225 -5.69 11.02 -7.84
N SER A 226 -4.84 12.03 -7.65
CA SER A 226 -5.09 13.40 -8.13
C SER A 226 -5.28 13.45 -9.62
N ALA A 227 -4.47 12.70 -10.38
CA ALA A 227 -4.58 12.61 -11.82
C ALA A 227 -5.83 11.82 -12.27
N ASN A 228 -6.26 10.82 -11.48
CA ASN A 228 -7.44 10.02 -11.81
C ASN A 228 -8.76 10.77 -11.56
N ILE A 229 -8.83 11.62 -10.53
CA ILE A 229 -10.07 12.34 -10.17
C ILE A 229 -10.08 13.81 -10.62
N CYS A 230 -8.92 14.39 -10.95
CA CYS A 230 -8.72 15.80 -11.32
C CYS A 230 -9.37 16.80 -10.35
N ALA A 231 -9.52 16.44 -9.10
CA ALA A 231 -10.15 17.24 -8.04
C ALA A 231 -9.48 17.00 -6.69
N GLY A 232 -9.73 17.88 -5.73
CA GLY A 232 -9.22 17.78 -4.35
C GLY A 232 -10.21 17.12 -3.42
N SER A 233 -9.72 16.24 -2.54
CA SER A 233 -10.49 15.67 -1.44
C SER A 233 -9.60 15.43 -0.23
N PRO A 234 -9.83 16.11 0.89
CA PRO A 234 -9.02 15.97 2.09
C PRO A 234 -9.17 14.62 2.78
N THR A 235 -10.12 13.81 2.35
CA THR A 235 -10.42 12.49 2.93
C THR A 235 -10.25 11.33 1.97
N VAL A 236 -9.73 11.57 0.76
CA VAL A 236 -9.63 10.55 -0.30
C VAL A 236 -8.83 9.31 0.10
N GLY A 237 -7.83 9.48 0.94
CA GLY A 237 -6.97 8.39 1.42
C GLY A 237 -7.40 7.76 2.75
N SER A 238 -8.49 8.21 3.39
CA SER A 238 -8.84 7.85 4.77
C SER A 238 -8.90 6.34 5.04
N ALA A 239 -9.45 5.56 4.11
CA ALA A 239 -9.53 4.10 4.23
C ALA A 239 -8.27 3.37 3.72
N MET A 240 -7.37 4.06 3.02
CA MET A 240 -6.28 3.41 2.29
C MET A 240 -5.24 2.78 3.20
N SER A 241 -4.95 3.39 4.35
CA SER A 241 -3.97 2.83 5.32
C SER A 241 -4.41 1.46 5.81
N MET A 242 -5.66 1.33 6.29
CA MET A 242 -6.17 0.07 6.81
C MET A 242 -6.29 -0.99 5.71
N ASN A 243 -6.80 -0.61 4.54
CA ASN A 243 -6.91 -1.51 3.39
C ASN A 243 -5.54 -2.02 2.94
N SER A 244 -4.51 -1.17 2.97
CA SER A 244 -3.15 -1.55 2.56
C SER A 244 -2.46 -2.44 3.59
N ILE A 245 -2.74 -2.27 4.89
CA ILE A 245 -2.29 -3.21 5.93
C ILE A 245 -2.93 -4.58 5.69
N ALA A 246 -4.24 -4.62 5.46
CA ALA A 246 -4.94 -5.85 5.12
C ALA A 246 -4.38 -6.50 3.85
N ALA A 247 -4.13 -5.71 2.82
CA ALA A 247 -3.52 -6.17 1.57
C ALA A 247 -2.16 -6.84 1.83
N ALA A 248 -1.28 -6.19 2.61
CA ALA A 248 0.02 -6.75 2.95
C ALA A 248 -0.11 -8.08 3.71
N VAL A 249 -1.04 -8.16 4.67
CA VAL A 249 -1.29 -9.36 5.48
C VAL A 249 -1.85 -10.50 4.63
N ILE A 250 -2.85 -10.25 3.79
CA ILE A 250 -3.39 -11.22 2.83
C ILE A 250 -2.30 -11.67 1.86
N GLY A 251 -1.41 -10.74 1.50
CA GLY A 251 -0.23 -11.00 0.68
C GLY A 251 0.86 -11.83 1.36
N GLY A 252 0.63 -12.32 2.59
CA GLY A 252 1.58 -13.18 3.32
C GLY A 252 2.71 -12.40 4.00
N VAL A 253 2.54 -11.10 4.24
CA VAL A 253 3.47 -10.29 5.03
C VAL A 253 3.11 -10.43 6.50
N SER A 254 4.08 -10.79 7.34
CA SER A 254 3.86 -10.93 8.78
C SER A 254 3.86 -9.58 9.48
N LEU A 255 2.82 -9.27 10.26
CA LEU A 255 2.75 -8.04 11.08
C LEU A 255 3.86 -7.94 12.12
N ASN A 256 4.45 -9.08 12.51
CA ASN A 256 5.60 -9.12 13.42
C ASN A 256 6.92 -8.71 12.75
N GLY A 257 6.91 -8.49 11.43
CA GLY A 257 8.08 -8.12 10.65
C GLY A 257 8.92 -9.30 10.15
N GLY A 258 9.89 -9.00 9.30
CA GLY A 258 10.92 -9.92 8.84
C GLY A 258 10.47 -11.08 7.95
N ILE A 259 9.19 -11.13 7.54
CA ILE A 259 8.64 -12.16 6.66
C ILE A 259 7.73 -11.52 5.63
N GLY A 260 7.86 -11.93 4.38
CA GLY A 260 7.08 -11.38 3.25
C GLY A 260 7.91 -10.49 2.35
N GLY A 261 7.27 -9.60 1.61
CA GLY A 261 7.91 -8.66 0.70
C GLY A 261 6.88 -7.85 -0.08
N ILE A 262 7.33 -6.83 -0.82
CA ILE A 262 6.44 -5.90 -1.54
C ILE A 262 5.51 -6.59 -2.54
N TRP A 263 5.92 -7.73 -3.10
CA TRP A 263 5.06 -8.53 -3.98
C TRP A 263 3.79 -9.00 -3.26
N GLY A 264 3.90 -9.32 -1.95
CA GLY A 264 2.73 -9.61 -1.12
C GLY A 264 1.78 -8.43 -1.07
N GLY A 265 2.29 -7.22 -0.78
CA GLY A 265 1.48 -6.00 -0.78
C GLY A 265 0.82 -5.74 -2.12
N ILE A 266 1.55 -5.88 -3.24
CA ILE A 266 1.03 -5.67 -4.59
C ILE A 266 -0.10 -6.65 -4.91
N PHE A 267 0.11 -7.96 -4.74
CA PHE A 267 -0.93 -8.96 -5.03
C PHE A 267 -2.09 -8.92 -4.05
N GLY A 268 -1.82 -8.62 -2.78
CA GLY A 268 -2.88 -8.41 -1.79
C GLY A 268 -3.75 -7.19 -2.10
N ALA A 269 -3.15 -6.06 -2.49
CA ALA A 269 -3.89 -4.88 -2.92
C ALA A 269 -4.69 -5.15 -4.20
N SER A 270 -4.09 -5.84 -5.18
CA SER A 270 -4.77 -6.23 -6.41
C SER A 270 -5.95 -7.18 -6.13
N PHE A 271 -5.79 -8.13 -5.19
CA PHE A 271 -6.86 -9.01 -4.73
C PHE A 271 -8.04 -8.24 -4.11
N LEU A 272 -7.75 -7.30 -3.19
CA LEU A 272 -8.80 -6.48 -2.58
C LEU A 272 -9.50 -5.59 -3.61
N SER A 273 -8.74 -5.04 -4.54
CA SER A 273 -9.26 -4.18 -5.61
C SER A 273 -10.19 -4.93 -6.57
N ILE A 274 -9.81 -6.14 -7.01
CA ILE A 274 -10.65 -6.93 -7.91
C ILE A 274 -11.93 -7.40 -7.22
N LEU A 275 -11.84 -7.68 -5.93
CA LEU A 275 -12.99 -8.06 -5.13
C LEU A 275 -14.00 -6.93 -5.02
N ILE A 276 -13.54 -5.69 -4.77
CA ILE A 276 -14.41 -4.50 -4.78
C ILE A 276 -15.03 -4.34 -6.18
N SER A 277 -14.25 -4.52 -7.25
CA SER A 277 -14.74 -4.46 -8.62
C SER A 277 -15.88 -5.47 -8.88
N ILE A 278 -15.78 -6.70 -8.37
CA ILE A 278 -16.84 -7.73 -8.47
C ILE A 278 -18.10 -7.25 -7.73
N VAL A 279 -17.96 -6.73 -6.52
CA VAL A 279 -19.10 -6.25 -5.72
C VAL A 279 -19.82 -5.07 -6.39
N VAL A 280 -19.04 -4.16 -7.00
CA VAL A 280 -19.59 -3.04 -7.80
C VAL A 280 -20.30 -3.57 -9.05
N SER A 281 -19.73 -4.52 -9.76
CA SER A 281 -20.33 -5.14 -10.96
C SER A 281 -21.61 -5.90 -10.64
N ALA A 282 -21.76 -6.40 -9.41
CA ALA A 282 -23.00 -7.01 -8.92
C ALA A 282 -24.09 -6.00 -8.52
N ASN A 283 -23.88 -4.68 -8.76
CA ASN A 283 -24.80 -3.59 -8.39
C ASN A 283 -25.17 -3.55 -6.91
N LEU A 284 -24.28 -4.01 -6.03
CA LEU A 284 -24.49 -3.95 -4.58
C LEU A 284 -24.23 -2.54 -4.06
N SER A 285 -24.99 -2.11 -3.04
CA SER A 285 -24.86 -0.78 -2.44
C SER A 285 -23.47 -0.58 -1.81
N SER A 286 -23.03 0.68 -1.70
CA SER A 286 -21.75 1.05 -1.07
C SER A 286 -21.64 0.57 0.39
N ILE A 287 -22.77 0.44 1.09
CA ILE A 287 -22.83 -0.09 2.45
C ILE A 287 -22.42 -1.56 2.47
N VAL A 288 -22.96 -2.36 1.53
CA VAL A 288 -22.63 -3.79 1.39
C VAL A 288 -21.15 -3.95 0.98
N GLN A 289 -20.64 -3.07 0.10
CA GLN A 289 -19.22 -3.04 -0.27
C GLN A 289 -18.34 -2.86 0.95
N SER A 290 -18.62 -1.85 1.79
CA SER A 290 -17.87 -1.57 3.01
C SER A 290 -17.95 -2.73 4.02
N PHE A 291 -19.11 -3.36 4.16
CA PHE A 291 -19.31 -4.52 5.03
C PHE A 291 -18.47 -5.72 4.56
N ILE A 292 -18.54 -6.07 3.27
CA ILE A 292 -17.75 -7.16 2.69
C ILE A 292 -16.26 -6.90 2.86
N GLN A 293 -15.80 -5.66 2.60
CA GLN A 293 -14.42 -5.27 2.76
C GLN A 293 -13.93 -5.43 4.21
N GLY A 294 -14.74 -4.99 5.20
CA GLY A 294 -14.44 -5.17 6.63
C GLY A 294 -14.38 -6.64 7.03
N LEU A 295 -15.33 -7.47 6.54
CA LEU A 295 -15.35 -8.90 6.81
C LEU A 295 -14.12 -9.62 6.26
N ILE A 296 -13.70 -9.30 5.03
CA ILE A 296 -12.52 -9.89 4.41
C ILE A 296 -11.25 -9.48 5.16
N LEU A 297 -11.18 -8.21 5.58
CA LEU A 297 -10.07 -7.72 6.41
C LEU A 297 -9.98 -8.52 7.71
N LEU A 298 -11.09 -8.72 8.39
CA LEU A 298 -11.16 -9.50 9.63
C LEU A 298 -10.71 -10.94 9.42
N ILE A 299 -11.23 -11.61 8.38
CA ILE A 299 -10.87 -12.99 8.04
C ILE A 299 -9.40 -13.06 7.64
N GLY A 300 -8.94 -12.17 6.76
CA GLY A 300 -7.55 -12.15 6.26
C GLY A 300 -6.54 -11.96 7.39
N VAL A 301 -6.76 -11.00 8.28
CA VAL A 301 -5.91 -10.76 9.45
C VAL A 301 -5.94 -11.95 10.40
N THR A 302 -7.13 -12.50 10.70
CA THR A 302 -7.28 -13.67 11.59
C THR A 302 -6.51 -14.89 11.05
N VAL A 303 -6.68 -15.19 9.76
CA VAL A 303 -5.98 -16.30 9.09
C VAL A 303 -4.46 -16.08 9.09
N SER A 304 -3.99 -14.84 8.85
CA SER A 304 -2.57 -14.51 8.86
C SER A 304 -1.95 -14.68 10.25
N ILE A 305 -2.62 -14.19 11.29
CA ILE A 305 -2.17 -14.35 12.69
C ILE A 305 -2.13 -15.84 13.04
N ALA A 306 -3.20 -16.59 12.76
CA ALA A 306 -3.27 -18.03 13.00
C ALA A 306 -2.18 -18.81 12.24
N ALA A 307 -1.83 -18.38 11.02
CA ALA A 307 -0.75 -18.96 10.23
C ALA A 307 0.65 -18.58 10.73
N SER A 308 0.81 -17.50 11.44
CA SER A 308 2.11 -17.05 11.98
C SER A 308 2.42 -17.61 13.36
N ASP A 309 1.41 -17.93 14.16
CA ASP A 309 1.55 -18.41 15.53
C ASP A 309 1.72 -19.93 15.58
N LYS A 310 2.86 -20.38 16.16
CA LYS A 310 3.17 -21.80 16.33
C LYS A 310 2.24 -22.49 17.31
N GLU A 311 1.79 -21.79 18.37
CA GLU A 311 0.85 -22.34 19.35
C GLU A 311 -0.53 -22.56 18.74
N ILE A 312 -1.03 -21.57 17.97
CA ILE A 312 -2.31 -21.66 17.28
C ILE A 312 -2.26 -22.79 16.25
N LYS A 313 -1.18 -22.91 15.47
CA LYS A 313 -0.96 -24.05 14.55
C LYS A 313 -1.03 -25.38 15.25
N THR A 314 -0.43 -25.48 16.43
CA THR A 314 -0.41 -26.73 17.22
C THR A 314 -1.80 -27.03 17.78
N LYS A 315 -2.53 -26.02 18.26
CA LYS A 315 -3.91 -26.17 18.74
C LYS A 315 -4.87 -26.56 17.61
N ILE A 316 -4.78 -25.92 16.44
CA ILE A 316 -5.57 -26.26 15.23
C ILE A 316 -5.25 -27.70 14.78
N LYS A 317 -3.98 -28.09 14.73
CA LYS A 317 -3.57 -29.46 14.38
C LYS A 317 -4.13 -30.49 15.36
N ARG A 318 -4.15 -30.19 16.68
CA ARG A 318 -4.76 -31.04 17.72
C ARG A 318 -6.28 -31.10 17.57
N ALA A 319 -6.94 -29.99 17.27
CA ALA A 319 -8.39 -29.95 17.08
C ALA A 319 -8.86 -30.72 15.84
N ILE A 320 -8.10 -30.62 14.73
CA ILE A 320 -8.42 -31.31 13.46
C ILE A 320 -7.89 -32.76 13.48
N GLY A 321 -6.76 -33.02 14.12
CA GLY A 321 -6.14 -34.35 14.24
C GLY A 321 -6.59 -35.20 15.42
N GLY A 322 -7.47 -34.68 16.27
CA GLY A 322 -7.94 -35.30 17.50
C GLY A 322 -9.09 -36.32 17.32
N LYS A 323 -9.15 -37.00 16.16
CA LYS A 323 -9.94 -38.21 15.97
C LYS A 323 -9.05 -39.28 15.37
N ARG A 324 -8.09 -39.79 16.15
CA ARG A 324 -7.55 -41.16 16.04
C ARG A 324 -7.04 -41.59 17.39
#